data_a10ea7e0028458ed3a7057d022531285
#
_entry.id   a10ea7e0028458ed3a7057d022531285
#
_cell.length_a   1.000
_cell.length_b   1.000
_cell.length_c   1.000
_cell.angle_alpha   90.00
_cell.angle_beta   90.00
_cell.angle_gamma   90.00
#
_symmetry.space_group_name_H-M   'P 1'
#
loop_
_entity.id
_entity.type
_entity.pdbx_description
1 polymer ?
#
loop_
_entity_poly.entity_id
_entity_poly.type
_entity_poly.pdbx_seq_one_letter_code
_entity_poly.pdbx_strand_id
1 'polypeptide(L)'
;MIKYLEKNNFNEEIKEEKVLVDFYADWCGPCKIMGEILESVDGNIVKVNTDTFPRLAQKFGIMSIPTLILFKDGSESNKMIGLKSKDEILDFINK
;
A
#
# COMPACT_ATOMS: atom_id res chain seq x y z
N MET A 1 5.39 -10.05 -4.75
CA MET A 1 4.69 -9.77 -6.02
C MET A 1 3.93 -8.46 -5.91
N ILE A 2 4.13 -7.57 -6.86
CA ILE A 2 3.45 -6.27 -6.88
C ILE A 2 2.31 -6.32 -7.90
N LYS A 3 1.14 -5.91 -7.47
CA LYS A 3 -0.05 -5.86 -8.32
C LYS A 3 -0.67 -4.47 -8.20
N TYR A 4 -1.03 -3.88 -9.34
CA TYR A 4 -1.73 -2.59 -9.37
C TYR A 4 -3.22 -2.84 -9.38
N LEU A 5 -3.94 -2.18 -8.48
CA LEU A 5 -5.40 -2.26 -8.47
C LEU A 5 -5.94 -1.57 -9.73
N GLU A 6 -6.71 -2.29 -10.54
CA GLU A 6 -7.21 -1.78 -11.83
C GLU A 6 -8.72 -1.63 -11.87
N LYS A 7 -9.45 -2.25 -10.93
CA LYS A 7 -10.91 -2.21 -10.90
C LYS A 7 -11.42 -2.32 -9.46
N ASN A 8 -12.73 -2.22 -9.28
CA ASN A 8 -13.36 -2.20 -7.95
C ASN A 8 -13.43 -3.58 -7.32
N ASN A 9 -12.28 -4.22 -7.12
CA ASN A 9 -12.20 -5.53 -6.48
C ASN A 9 -11.18 -5.53 -5.33
N PHE A 10 -11.07 -4.39 -4.64
CA PHE A 10 -10.09 -4.25 -3.56
C PHE A 10 -10.22 -5.34 -2.50
N ASN A 11 -11.44 -5.64 -2.07
CA ASN A 11 -11.65 -6.65 -1.03
C ASN A 11 -11.16 -8.04 -1.45
N GLU A 12 -11.25 -8.34 -2.74
CA GLU A 12 -10.72 -9.59 -3.28
C GLU A 12 -9.20 -9.60 -3.23
N GLU A 13 -8.59 -8.46 -3.54
CA GLU A 13 -7.13 -8.35 -3.64
C GLU A 13 -6.43 -8.38 -2.28
N ILE A 14 -7.12 -8.06 -1.18
CA ILE A 14 -6.50 -7.99 0.15
C ILE A 14 -6.86 -9.18 1.04
N LYS A 15 -7.54 -10.19 0.53
CA LYS A 15 -8.03 -11.29 1.37
C LYS A 15 -6.98 -12.32 1.77
N GLU A 16 -5.79 -12.25 1.20
CA GLU A 16 -4.70 -13.15 1.57
C GLU A 16 -4.30 -12.92 3.04
N GLU A 17 -3.55 -13.87 3.59
CA GLU A 17 -3.14 -13.81 4.99
C GLU A 17 -2.48 -12.48 5.34
N LYS A 18 -1.61 -11.98 4.47
CA LYS A 18 -0.91 -10.73 4.70
C LYS A 18 -0.72 -10.00 3.36
N VAL A 19 -1.22 -8.77 3.28
CA VAL A 19 -1.09 -7.94 2.07
C VAL A 19 -0.68 -6.52 2.47
N LEU A 20 0.36 -6.02 1.85
CA LEU A 20 0.79 -4.63 2.02
C LEU A 20 0.15 -3.79 0.92
N VAL A 21 -0.58 -2.74 1.30
CA VAL A 21 -1.21 -1.84 0.34
C VAL A 21 -0.49 -0.51 0.33
N ASP A 22 -0.08 -0.06 -0.86
CA ASP A 22 0.61 1.21 -1.08
C ASP A 22 -0.32 2.19 -1.77
N PHE A 23 -0.77 3.21 -1.03
CA PHE A 23 -1.58 4.31 -1.59
C PHE A 23 -0.64 5.37 -2.14
N TYR A 24 -0.76 5.64 -3.43
CA TYR A 24 0.17 6.52 -4.16
C TYR A 24 -0.56 7.35 -5.20
N ALA A 25 0.17 8.27 -5.84
CA ALA A 25 -0.29 8.99 -7.03
C ALA A 25 0.89 9.15 -7.99
N ASP A 26 0.59 9.30 -9.27
CA ASP A 26 1.63 9.39 -10.31
C ASP A 26 2.48 10.66 -10.19
N TRP A 27 1.89 11.74 -9.68
CA TRP A 27 2.58 13.04 -9.52
C TRP A 27 3.43 13.13 -8.25
N CYS A 28 3.41 12.11 -7.43
CA CYS A 28 4.05 12.14 -6.11
C CYS A 28 5.49 11.64 -6.18
N GLY A 29 6.46 12.53 -5.98
CA GLY A 29 7.88 12.17 -5.98
C GLY A 29 8.25 11.12 -4.95
N PRO A 30 7.91 11.31 -3.66
CA PRO A 30 8.19 10.31 -2.63
C PRO A 30 7.54 8.95 -2.91
N CYS A 31 6.37 8.96 -3.57
CA CYS A 31 5.70 7.70 -3.95
C CYS A 31 6.53 6.90 -4.95
N LYS A 32 7.21 7.59 -5.87
CA LYS A 32 8.07 6.93 -6.85
C LYS A 32 9.26 6.25 -6.19
N ILE A 33 9.85 6.94 -5.22
CA ILE A 33 10.99 6.38 -4.45
C ILE A 33 10.50 5.16 -3.65
N MET A 34 9.35 5.28 -3.00
CA MET A 34 8.74 4.16 -2.27
C MET A 34 8.50 2.97 -3.20
N GLY A 35 8.00 3.24 -4.40
CA GLY A 35 7.74 2.19 -5.39
C GLY A 35 9.01 1.42 -5.75
N GLU A 36 10.13 2.12 -5.91
CA GLU A 36 11.42 1.48 -6.20
C GLU A 36 11.87 0.59 -5.04
N ILE A 37 11.70 1.08 -3.82
CA ILE A 37 12.05 0.29 -2.62
C ILE A 37 11.19 -0.97 -2.55
N LEU A 38 9.89 -0.85 -2.80
CA LEU A 38 8.96 -1.96 -2.73
C LEU A 38 9.27 -3.07 -3.74
N GLU A 39 9.92 -2.75 -4.85
CA GLU A 39 10.30 -3.76 -5.83
C GLU A 39 11.27 -4.79 -5.24
N SER A 40 12.02 -4.42 -4.22
CA SER A 40 12.95 -5.33 -3.55
C SER A 40 12.38 -5.99 -2.29
N VAL A 41 11.11 -5.76 -1.99
CA VAL A 41 10.43 -6.31 -0.82
C VAL A 41 9.61 -7.52 -1.25
N ASP A 42 9.86 -8.67 -0.62
CA ASP A 42 9.08 -9.87 -0.88
C ASP A 42 7.73 -9.80 -0.19
N GLY A 43 6.73 -10.42 -0.83
CA GLY A 43 5.39 -10.49 -0.28
C GLY A 43 4.34 -10.02 -1.26
N ASN A 44 3.10 -10.03 -0.82
CA ASN A 44 1.97 -9.55 -1.61
C ASN A 44 1.80 -8.05 -1.41
N ILE A 45 2.01 -7.29 -2.47
CA ILE A 45 1.90 -5.84 -2.45
C ILE A 45 0.85 -5.42 -3.48
N VAL A 46 -0.14 -4.65 -3.02
CA VAL A 46 -1.17 -4.08 -3.90
C VAL A 46 -1.00 -2.57 -3.91
N LYS A 47 -0.87 -1.99 -5.09
CA LYS A 47 -0.71 -0.55 -5.26
C LYS A 47 -2.04 0.07 -5.66
N VAL A 48 -2.46 1.11 -4.92
CA VAL A 48 -3.73 1.79 -5.14
C VAL A 48 -3.47 3.26 -5.45
N ASN A 49 -3.80 3.66 -6.69
CA ASN A 49 -3.68 5.04 -7.13
C ASN A 49 -4.85 5.84 -6.54
N THR A 50 -4.56 6.84 -5.71
CA THR A 50 -5.59 7.62 -5.02
C THR A 50 -6.41 8.51 -5.96
N ASP A 51 -5.85 8.87 -7.11
CA ASP A 51 -6.59 9.65 -8.11
C ASP A 51 -7.58 8.78 -8.87
N THR A 52 -7.22 7.51 -9.09
CA THR A 52 -8.09 6.54 -9.76
C THR A 52 -9.16 6.01 -8.82
N PHE A 53 -8.80 5.81 -7.54
CA PHE A 53 -9.69 5.24 -6.54
C PHE A 53 -9.86 6.19 -5.33
N PRO A 54 -10.44 7.38 -5.56
CA PRO A 54 -10.55 8.38 -4.47
C PRO A 54 -11.46 7.94 -3.33
N ARG A 55 -12.50 7.17 -3.60
CA ARG A 55 -13.40 6.68 -2.55
C ARG A 55 -12.71 5.68 -1.63
N LEU A 56 -11.82 4.88 -2.21
CA LEU A 56 -11.06 3.91 -1.43
C LEU A 56 -10.07 4.63 -0.52
N ALA A 57 -9.39 5.64 -1.05
CA ALA A 57 -8.49 6.48 -0.26
C ALA A 57 -9.25 7.15 0.90
N GLN A 58 -10.44 7.66 0.62
CA GLN A 58 -11.29 8.28 1.63
C GLN A 58 -11.71 7.29 2.71
N LYS A 59 -12.09 6.09 2.29
CA LYS A 59 -12.52 5.02 3.22
C LYS A 59 -11.43 4.70 4.25
N PHE A 60 -10.17 4.70 3.84
CA PHE A 60 -9.06 4.38 4.74
C PHE A 60 -8.38 5.62 5.33
N GLY A 61 -8.99 6.79 5.15
CA GLY A 61 -8.51 8.01 5.77
C GLY A 61 -7.15 8.45 5.26
N ILE A 62 -6.87 8.26 3.96
CA ILE A 62 -5.59 8.64 3.37
C ILE A 62 -5.56 10.15 3.19
N MET A 63 -4.76 10.83 4.02
CA MET A 63 -4.62 12.28 4.00
C MET A 63 -3.33 12.73 3.33
N SER A 64 -2.34 11.87 3.28
CA SER A 64 -1.06 12.14 2.62
C SER A 64 -0.54 10.86 1.98
N ILE A 65 0.34 11.00 0.99
CA ILE A 65 0.89 9.87 0.26
C ILE A 65 2.41 10.00 0.19
N PRO A 66 3.14 8.89 0.15
CA PRO A 66 2.64 7.51 0.20
C PRO A 66 2.16 7.13 1.60
N THR A 67 1.18 6.25 1.66
CA THR A 67 0.75 5.63 2.91
C THR A 67 0.70 4.12 2.68
N LEU A 68 1.32 3.37 3.59
CA LEU A 68 1.29 1.92 3.55
C LEU A 68 0.31 1.42 4.62
N ILE A 69 -0.57 0.51 4.25
CA ILE A 69 -1.45 -0.17 5.19
C ILE A 69 -1.20 -1.66 5.08
N LEU A 70 -0.94 -2.29 6.22
CA LEU A 70 -0.81 -3.75 6.28
C LEU A 70 -2.17 -4.34 6.59
N PHE A 71 -2.62 -5.24 5.72
CA PHE A 71 -3.86 -5.99 5.92
C PHE A 71 -3.52 -7.43 6.29
N LYS A 72 -4.23 -7.95 7.29
CA LYS A 72 -4.11 -9.34 7.71
C LYS A 72 -5.48 -9.98 7.65
N ASP A 73 -5.60 -11.04 6.85
CA ASP A 73 -6.87 -11.75 6.66
C ASP A 73 -8.02 -10.80 6.28
N GLY A 74 -7.70 -9.82 5.42
CA GLY A 74 -8.69 -8.90 4.89
C GLY A 74 -8.99 -7.70 5.77
N SER A 75 -8.35 -7.56 6.93
CA SER A 75 -8.60 -6.45 7.85
C SER A 75 -7.36 -5.59 8.05
N GLU A 76 -7.57 -4.28 8.17
CA GLU A 76 -6.49 -3.35 8.45
C GLU A 76 -5.84 -3.69 9.79
N SER A 77 -4.51 -3.86 9.76
CA SER A 77 -3.73 -4.18 10.94
C SER A 77 -2.90 -2.98 11.41
N ASN A 78 -2.11 -2.41 10.51
CA ASN A 78 -1.20 -1.30 10.83
C ASN A 78 -1.13 -0.32 9.66
N LYS A 79 -0.80 0.93 9.98
CA LYS A 79 -0.67 2.00 8.98
C LYS A 79 0.63 2.75 9.20
N MET A 80 1.30 3.13 8.12
CA MET A 80 2.55 3.86 8.14
C MET A 80 2.50 4.96 7.09
N ILE A 81 2.74 6.21 7.49
CA ILE A 81 2.60 7.37 6.61
C ILE A 81 3.98 7.88 6.21
N GLY A 82 4.13 8.18 4.93
CA GLY A 82 5.33 8.80 4.38
C GLY A 82 6.35 7.82 3.85
N LEU A 83 7.40 8.36 3.25
CA LEU A 83 8.50 7.57 2.71
C LEU A 83 9.29 6.93 3.84
N LYS A 84 9.54 5.63 3.73
CA LYS A 84 10.26 4.84 4.72
C LYS A 84 11.38 4.05 4.06
N SER A 85 12.40 3.71 4.84
CA SER A 85 13.49 2.86 4.37
C SER A 85 12.99 1.42 4.19
N LYS A 86 13.76 0.64 3.46
CA LYS A 86 13.45 -0.79 3.29
C LYS A 86 13.40 -1.50 4.63
N ASP A 87 14.34 -1.21 5.54
CA ASP A 87 14.37 -1.85 6.86
C ASP A 87 13.13 -1.52 7.67
N GLU A 88 12.67 -0.27 7.62
CA GLU A 88 11.44 0.13 8.30
C GLU A 88 10.23 -0.60 7.73
N ILE A 89 10.19 -0.77 6.41
CA ILE A 89 9.10 -1.48 5.74
C ILE A 89 9.09 -2.95 6.14
N LEU A 90 10.26 -3.59 6.16
CA LEU A 90 10.38 -4.99 6.55
C LEU A 90 9.94 -5.21 8.00
N ASP A 91 10.34 -4.32 8.91
CA ASP A 91 9.89 -4.36 10.30
C ASP A 91 8.37 -4.21 10.39
N PHE A 92 7.82 -3.30 9.59
CA PHE A 92 6.38 -3.05 9.54
C PHE A 92 5.59 -4.29 9.10
N ILE A 93 6.07 -4.96 8.06
CA ILE A 93 5.41 -6.16 7.52
C ILE A 93 5.46 -7.30 8.53
N ASN A 94 6.51 -7.36 9.32
CA ASN A 94 6.72 -8.47 10.28
C ASN A 94 6.09 -8.25 11.65
N LYS A 95 5.28 -7.22 11.79
CA LYS A 95 4.57 -6.96 13.06
C LYS A 95 3.43 -7.94 13.33
#